data_abd142295afd4f33b133c61c1300c129
#
_entry.id   abd142295afd4f33b133c61c1300c129
#
_cell.length_a   1.000
_cell.length_b   1.000
_cell.length_c   1.000
_cell.angle_alpha   90.00
_cell.angle_beta   90.00
_cell.angle_gamma   90.00
#
_symmetry.space_group_name_H-M   'P 1'
#
loop_
_entity.id
_entity.type
_entity.pdbx_description
1 polymer ?
#
loop_
_entity_poly.entity_id
_entity_poly.type
_entity_poly.pdbx_seq_one_letter_code
_entity_poly.pdbx_strand_id
1 'polypeptide(L)'
;NPTMEQVKAIQGGSFGEVSSKTSFEDLPEYPTLREIKIHAFGGEPIIVLSSKHETIKTPVLEPSRVSTVVSSAFPKANIEKWSIVPPGDTYTALREGTLPPGTIRVKLSDKDETWLHIDSRSGEILSVIDRSRRLYRWLYNGLHSLDIPGLANRRPLWDIVMLVLLLAGFITSSTGVVIGMKRALSLRSK
;
A
#
# COMPACT_ATOMS: atom_id res chain seq x y z
N ASN A 1 -7.60 1.24 1.56
CA ASN A 1 -7.59 2.61 1.04
C ASN A 1 -7.77 3.58 2.21
N PRO A 2 -7.16 4.77 2.18
CA PRO A 2 -7.37 5.80 3.18
C PRO A 2 -8.84 6.24 3.22
N THR A 3 -9.34 6.63 4.39
CA THR A 3 -10.67 7.21 4.52
C THR A 3 -10.65 8.68 4.06
N MET A 4 -11.82 9.20 3.65
CA MET A 4 -11.91 10.62 3.26
C MET A 4 -11.54 11.58 4.40
N GLU A 5 -11.81 11.20 5.65
CA GLU A 5 -11.41 11.98 6.83
C GLU A 5 -9.90 12.02 6.99
N GLN A 6 -9.22 10.89 6.83
CA GLN A 6 -7.75 10.81 6.90
C GLN A 6 -7.11 11.66 5.79
N VAL A 7 -7.66 11.62 4.57
CA VAL A 7 -7.18 12.43 3.45
C VAL A 7 -7.33 13.93 3.76
N LYS A 8 -8.53 14.37 4.19
CA LYS A 8 -8.78 15.76 4.55
C LYS A 8 -7.90 16.25 5.71
N ALA A 9 -7.68 15.41 6.71
CA ALA A 9 -6.82 15.75 7.85
C ALA A 9 -5.36 16.02 7.39
N ILE A 10 -4.83 15.18 6.51
CA ILE A 10 -3.47 15.36 5.96
C ILE A 10 -3.42 16.54 4.99
N GLN A 11 -4.47 16.79 4.21
CA GLN A 11 -4.53 17.96 3.33
C GLN A 11 -4.54 19.27 4.11
N GLY A 12 -5.04 19.27 5.34
CA GLY A 12 -5.08 20.47 6.22
C GLY A 12 -6.17 21.46 5.84
N GLY A 13 -7.20 21.02 5.09
CA GLY A 13 -8.34 21.84 4.67
C GLY A 13 -9.03 21.29 3.43
N SER A 14 -9.97 22.04 2.89
CA SER A 14 -10.56 21.67 1.59
C SER A 14 -9.55 21.92 0.46
N PHE A 15 -9.56 21.04 -0.53
CA PHE A 15 -8.66 21.19 -1.69
C PHE A 15 -8.83 22.56 -2.38
N GLY A 16 -10.08 23.07 -2.47
CA GLY A 16 -10.35 24.38 -3.06
C GLY A 16 -9.67 25.54 -2.34
N GLU A 17 -9.70 25.52 -1.00
CA GLU A 17 -9.03 26.56 -0.19
C GLU A 17 -7.51 26.49 -0.32
N VAL A 18 -6.94 25.29 -0.32
CA VAL A 18 -5.50 25.11 -0.44
C VAL A 18 -5.02 25.45 -1.85
N SER A 19 -5.72 25.01 -2.89
CA SER A 19 -5.34 25.28 -4.28
C SER A 19 -5.46 26.77 -4.66
N SER A 20 -6.35 27.53 -4.03
CA SER A 20 -6.47 28.99 -4.26
C SER A 20 -5.22 29.77 -3.82
N LYS A 21 -4.38 29.21 -2.97
CA LYS A 21 -3.08 29.79 -2.55
C LYS A 21 -1.96 29.58 -3.58
N THR A 22 -2.24 28.84 -4.66
CA THR A 22 -1.22 28.54 -5.67
C THR A 22 -0.98 29.76 -6.56
N SER A 23 0.27 30.25 -6.59
CA SER A 23 0.74 31.20 -7.61
C SER A 23 1.38 30.45 -8.76
N PHE A 24 0.98 30.78 -9.98
CA PHE A 24 1.55 30.23 -11.20
C PHE A 24 2.60 31.17 -11.83
N GLU A 25 2.77 32.37 -11.28
CA GLU A 25 3.66 33.38 -11.83
C GLU A 25 5.14 33.00 -11.72
N ASP A 26 5.49 32.22 -10.68
CA ASP A 26 6.85 31.79 -10.42
C ASP A 26 7.17 30.40 -11.01
N LEU A 27 6.29 29.84 -11.84
CA LEU A 27 6.58 28.55 -12.47
C LEU A 27 7.66 28.72 -13.54
N PRO A 28 8.76 27.95 -13.44
CA PRO A 28 9.79 28.01 -14.47
C PRO A 28 9.26 27.48 -15.81
N GLU A 29 9.64 28.13 -16.88
CA GLU A 29 9.32 27.67 -18.24
C GLU A 29 10.13 26.40 -18.54
N TYR A 30 9.44 25.27 -18.64
CA TYR A 30 10.03 24.02 -19.10
C TYR A 30 9.44 23.66 -20.48
N PRO A 31 10.24 23.64 -21.54
CA PRO A 31 9.78 23.30 -22.90
C PRO A 31 9.13 21.91 -23.00
N THR A 32 9.47 21.02 -22.07
CA THR A 32 8.98 19.65 -22.02
C THR A 32 7.85 19.43 -21.02
N LEU A 33 7.37 20.48 -20.35
CA LEU A 33 6.28 20.39 -19.38
C LEU A 33 4.98 19.96 -20.07
N ARG A 34 4.35 18.90 -19.54
CA ARG A 34 3.07 18.39 -20.06
C ARG A 34 1.97 18.37 -19.04
N GLU A 35 2.31 18.24 -17.77
CA GLU A 35 1.33 18.09 -16.71
C GLU A 35 1.76 18.85 -15.47
N ILE A 36 0.83 19.57 -14.90
CA ILE A 36 0.95 20.23 -13.59
C ILE A 36 -0.11 19.59 -12.69
N LYS A 37 0.35 18.93 -11.62
CA LYS A 37 -0.54 18.40 -10.58
C LYS A 37 -0.40 19.26 -9.34
N ILE A 38 -1.53 19.63 -8.76
CA ILE A 38 -1.59 20.35 -7.50
C ILE A 38 -2.10 19.38 -6.43
N HIS A 39 -1.34 19.22 -5.38
CA HIS A 39 -1.71 18.45 -4.21
C HIS A 39 -1.80 19.37 -2.99
N ALA A 40 -2.57 18.99 -1.99
CA ALA A 40 -2.67 19.70 -0.71
C ALA A 40 -2.01 18.88 0.39
N PHE A 41 -1.10 19.48 1.14
CA PHE A 41 -0.43 18.84 2.26
C PHE A 41 -0.18 19.83 3.40
N GLY A 42 -0.81 19.58 4.57
CA GLY A 42 -0.69 20.44 5.75
C GLY A 42 -1.20 21.86 5.55
N GLY A 43 -2.22 22.05 4.71
CA GLY A 43 -2.81 23.37 4.40
C GLY A 43 -2.04 24.19 3.36
N GLU A 44 -1.03 23.60 2.71
CA GLU A 44 -0.24 24.23 1.66
C GLU A 44 -0.31 23.45 0.34
N PRO A 45 -0.28 24.14 -0.81
CA PRO A 45 -0.24 23.51 -2.11
C PRO A 45 1.15 22.96 -2.41
N ILE A 46 1.19 21.75 -2.98
CA ILE A 46 2.40 21.15 -3.53
C ILE A 46 2.19 21.01 -5.03
N ILE A 47 3.10 21.60 -5.81
CA ILE A 47 3.05 21.56 -7.27
C ILE A 47 4.03 20.50 -7.76
N VAL A 48 3.51 19.52 -8.50
CA VAL A 48 4.28 18.46 -9.15
C VAL A 48 4.28 18.72 -10.65
N LEU A 49 5.46 18.92 -11.21
CA LEU A 49 5.66 19.15 -12.64
C LEU A 49 6.15 17.88 -13.31
N SER A 50 5.45 17.43 -14.35
CA SER A 50 5.79 16.21 -15.08
C SER A 50 5.96 16.45 -16.56
N SER A 51 6.95 15.78 -17.18
CA SER A 51 7.10 15.63 -18.62
C SER A 51 6.51 14.28 -19.06
N LYS A 52 6.62 13.96 -20.35
CA LYS A 52 6.11 12.70 -20.92
C LYS A 52 6.68 11.43 -20.23
N HIS A 53 7.87 11.52 -19.68
CA HIS A 53 8.61 10.35 -19.14
C HIS A 53 9.20 10.56 -17.74
N GLU A 54 9.22 11.79 -17.23
CA GLU A 54 9.88 12.10 -15.96
C GLU A 54 9.13 13.17 -15.16
N THR A 55 9.24 13.08 -13.84
CA THR A 55 8.90 14.20 -12.95
C THR A 55 10.03 15.21 -13.02
N ILE A 56 9.78 16.42 -13.55
CA ILE A 56 10.81 17.42 -13.85
C ILE A 56 11.33 18.07 -12.56
N LYS A 57 10.42 18.47 -11.69
CA LYS A 57 10.77 19.10 -10.41
C LYS A 57 9.63 18.91 -9.42
N THR A 58 9.98 18.37 -8.26
CA THR A 58 9.07 18.27 -7.12
C THR A 58 9.89 18.47 -5.88
N PRO A 59 9.49 19.35 -4.97
CA PRO A 59 10.14 19.41 -3.67
C PRO A 59 9.92 18.06 -2.98
N VAL A 60 10.98 17.42 -2.54
CA VAL A 60 10.89 16.25 -1.68
C VAL A 60 10.49 16.75 -0.30
N LEU A 61 9.39 16.25 0.22
CA LEU A 61 8.93 16.59 1.57
C LEU A 61 9.94 16.09 2.60
N GLU A 62 10.41 17.02 3.40
CA GLU A 62 11.27 16.67 4.53
C GLU A 62 10.51 15.82 5.55
N PRO A 63 11.11 14.74 6.06
CA PRO A 63 10.46 13.87 7.04
C PRO A 63 9.97 14.60 8.30
N SER A 64 10.66 15.66 8.70
CA SER A 64 10.25 16.55 9.80
C SER A 64 8.91 17.22 9.52
N ARG A 65 8.71 17.75 8.31
CA ARG A 65 7.45 18.34 7.88
C ARG A 65 6.33 17.31 7.84
N VAL A 66 6.60 16.11 7.31
CA VAL A 66 5.63 15.01 7.30
C VAL A 66 5.21 14.65 8.72
N SER A 67 6.16 14.54 9.65
CA SER A 67 5.88 14.25 11.05
C SER A 67 4.98 15.32 11.68
N THR A 68 5.26 16.59 11.44
CA THR A 68 4.46 17.71 11.96
C THR A 68 3.02 17.66 11.45
N VAL A 69 2.84 17.49 10.14
CA VAL A 69 1.49 17.41 9.53
C VAL A 69 0.73 16.19 10.03
N VAL A 70 1.38 15.03 10.12
CA VAL A 70 0.75 13.81 10.65
C VAL A 70 0.36 13.97 12.11
N SER A 71 1.22 14.55 12.95
CA SER A 71 0.88 14.80 14.36
C SER A 71 -0.31 15.73 14.51
N SER A 72 -0.43 16.74 13.67
CA SER A 72 -1.59 17.66 13.68
C SER A 72 -2.86 16.98 13.18
N ALA A 73 -2.75 16.12 12.16
CA ALA A 73 -3.87 15.41 11.57
C ALA A 73 -4.39 14.28 12.49
N PHE A 74 -3.52 13.70 13.31
CA PHE A 74 -3.83 12.59 14.22
C PHE A 74 -3.50 12.91 15.68
N PRO A 75 -4.17 13.88 16.32
CA PRO A 75 -3.80 14.37 17.65
C PRO A 75 -3.97 13.33 18.78
N LYS A 76 -4.70 12.25 18.52
CA LYS A 76 -4.91 11.13 19.46
C LYS A 76 -3.88 10.02 19.36
N ALA A 77 -2.97 10.11 18.40
CA ALA A 77 -1.94 9.11 18.15
C ALA A 77 -0.56 9.78 18.11
N ASN A 78 0.41 9.20 18.80
CA ASN A 78 1.79 9.67 18.70
C ASN A 78 2.50 8.98 17.51
N ILE A 79 3.46 9.66 16.93
CA ILE A 79 4.34 9.05 15.95
C ILE A 79 5.37 8.20 16.69
N GLU A 80 5.31 6.89 16.50
CA GLU A 80 6.31 5.97 17.07
C GLU A 80 7.61 6.02 16.28
N LYS A 81 7.50 5.95 14.97
CA LYS A 81 8.63 5.92 14.05
C LYS A 81 8.23 6.35 12.65
N TRP A 82 9.14 6.96 11.94
CA TRP A 82 9.04 7.12 10.49
C TRP A 82 10.26 6.52 9.79
N SER A 83 10.09 6.09 8.55
CA SER A 83 11.15 5.51 7.72
C SER A 83 10.80 5.62 6.25
N ILE A 84 11.80 5.65 5.39
CA ILE A 84 11.58 5.47 3.94
C ILE A 84 11.31 3.99 3.69
N VAL A 85 10.31 3.71 2.88
CA VAL A 85 9.93 2.34 2.51
C VAL A 85 11.02 1.75 1.59
N PRO A 86 11.68 0.64 1.98
CA PRO A 86 12.68 0.02 1.14
C PRO A 86 12.05 -0.64 -0.10
N PRO A 87 12.79 -0.74 -1.21
CA PRO A 87 12.37 -1.53 -2.35
C PRO A 87 12.07 -2.99 -1.94
N GLY A 88 10.96 -3.54 -2.42
CA GLY A 88 10.56 -4.92 -2.11
C GLY A 88 10.03 -5.14 -0.68
N ASP A 89 9.61 -4.08 -0.01
CA ASP A 89 8.97 -4.19 1.32
C ASP A 89 7.75 -5.11 1.26
N THR A 90 7.68 -6.04 2.19
CA THR A 90 6.67 -7.11 2.25
C THR A 90 5.23 -6.62 2.30
N TYR A 91 4.99 -5.45 2.89
CA TYR A 91 3.65 -4.90 3.07
C TYR A 91 3.21 -3.98 1.93
N THR A 92 4.13 -3.58 1.07
CA THR A 92 3.89 -2.63 -0.02
C THR A 92 4.16 -3.20 -1.40
N ALA A 93 4.95 -4.28 -1.50
CA ALA A 93 5.17 -5.04 -2.72
C ALA A 93 4.00 -6.00 -2.94
N LEU A 94 2.87 -5.48 -3.42
CA LEU A 94 1.71 -6.27 -3.80
C LEU A 94 1.80 -6.66 -5.28
N ARG A 95 1.05 -7.70 -5.68
CA ARG A 95 0.86 -8.07 -7.09
C ARG A 95 0.38 -6.89 -7.96
N GLU A 96 -0.28 -5.93 -7.36
CA GLU A 96 -0.88 -4.76 -8.01
C GLU A 96 0.10 -3.60 -8.21
N GLY A 97 1.34 -3.74 -7.78
CA GLY A 97 2.40 -2.73 -7.92
C GLY A 97 3.14 -2.44 -6.62
N THR A 98 4.26 -1.75 -6.77
CA THR A 98 5.06 -1.25 -5.64
C THR A 98 4.75 0.22 -5.42
N LEU A 99 4.84 0.67 -4.17
CA LEU A 99 4.75 2.10 -3.88
C LEU A 99 5.89 2.88 -4.57
N PRO A 100 5.66 4.15 -4.93
CA PRO A 100 6.68 4.99 -5.54
C PRO A 100 7.97 5.04 -4.70
N PRO A 101 9.14 5.12 -5.33
CA PRO A 101 10.39 5.31 -4.61
C PRO A 101 10.36 6.58 -3.75
N GLY A 102 10.90 6.50 -2.55
CA GLY A 102 10.90 7.61 -1.60
C GLY A 102 9.63 7.73 -0.76
N THR A 103 8.68 6.79 -0.87
CA THR A 103 7.51 6.75 0.02
C THR A 103 7.93 6.72 1.49
N ILE A 104 7.34 7.60 2.28
CA ILE A 104 7.57 7.71 3.71
C ILE A 104 6.53 6.90 4.46
N ARG A 105 6.97 5.97 5.29
CA ARG A 105 6.12 5.24 6.24
C ARG A 105 6.15 5.92 7.58
N VAL A 106 5.00 6.33 8.09
CA VAL A 106 4.81 6.84 9.43
C VAL A 106 4.02 5.81 10.23
N LYS A 107 4.57 5.36 11.35
CA LYS A 107 3.91 4.43 12.28
C LYS A 107 3.30 5.22 13.42
N LEU A 108 2.02 5.01 13.65
CA LEU A 108 1.28 5.63 14.74
C LEU A 108 1.14 4.64 15.92
N SER A 109 1.19 5.17 17.14
CA SER A 109 0.95 4.43 18.38
C SER A 109 -0.52 4.46 18.79
N ASP A 110 -1.42 4.30 17.81
CA ASP A 110 -2.83 4.14 18.04
C ASP A 110 -3.17 2.66 18.37
N LYS A 111 -4.43 2.41 18.77
CA LYS A 111 -4.91 1.06 19.12
C LYS A 111 -4.71 0.04 18.00
N ASP A 112 -4.77 0.49 16.76
CA ASP A 112 -4.68 -0.35 15.56
C ASP A 112 -3.26 -0.39 14.98
N GLU A 113 -2.28 0.27 15.65
CA GLU A 113 -0.89 0.36 15.19
C GLU A 113 -0.83 0.78 13.71
N THR A 114 -1.49 1.86 13.38
CA THR A 114 -1.69 2.31 12.00
C THR A 114 -0.38 2.76 11.36
N TRP A 115 -0.16 2.30 10.15
CA TRP A 115 0.94 2.72 9.29
C TRP A 115 0.39 3.54 8.13
N LEU A 116 0.87 4.76 8.00
CA LEU A 116 0.57 5.65 6.88
C LEU A 116 1.71 5.60 5.88
N HIS A 117 1.41 5.41 4.60
CA HIS A 117 2.38 5.53 3.52
C HIS A 117 2.06 6.80 2.75
N ILE A 118 3.00 7.73 2.77
CA ILE A 118 2.87 9.08 2.19
C ILE A 118 3.89 9.23 1.08
N ASP A 119 3.45 9.66 -0.08
CA ASP A 119 4.35 10.01 -1.17
C ASP A 119 5.18 11.24 -0.78
N SER A 120 6.49 11.11 -0.77
CA SER A 120 7.40 12.23 -0.44
C SER A 120 7.35 13.39 -1.43
N ARG A 121 6.76 13.21 -2.60
CA ARG A 121 6.69 14.24 -3.65
C ARG A 121 5.39 15.00 -3.64
N SER A 122 4.28 14.32 -3.44
CA SER A 122 2.93 14.91 -3.49
C SER A 122 2.31 15.14 -2.12
N GLY A 123 2.80 14.46 -1.08
CA GLY A 123 2.16 14.42 0.23
C GLY A 123 0.89 13.57 0.27
N GLU A 124 0.59 12.85 -0.81
CA GLU A 124 -0.61 12.02 -0.91
C GLU A 124 -0.47 10.77 -0.05
N ILE A 125 -1.57 10.38 0.62
CA ILE A 125 -1.64 9.10 1.32
C ILE A 125 -1.86 7.99 0.29
N LEU A 126 -0.84 7.21 0.02
CA LEU A 126 -0.88 6.09 -0.91
C LEU A 126 -1.60 4.88 -0.32
N SER A 127 -1.35 4.59 0.95
CA SER A 127 -2.02 3.50 1.66
C SER A 127 -2.03 3.71 3.16
N VAL A 128 -3.02 3.09 3.80
CA VAL A 128 -3.14 2.99 5.26
C VAL A 128 -3.24 1.53 5.62
N ILE A 129 -2.34 1.05 6.47
CA ILE A 129 -2.26 -0.34 6.89
C ILE A 129 -2.38 -0.39 8.41
N ASP A 130 -3.46 -0.98 8.89
CA ASP A 130 -3.69 -1.29 10.30
C ASP A 130 -3.20 -2.71 10.66
N ARG A 131 -3.30 -3.08 11.92
CA ARG A 131 -2.95 -4.41 12.42
C ARG A 131 -3.74 -5.53 11.72
N SER A 132 -5.03 -5.31 11.47
CA SER A 132 -5.90 -6.28 10.80
C SER A 132 -5.47 -6.53 9.36
N ARG A 133 -5.12 -5.48 8.63
CA ARG A 133 -4.61 -5.58 7.26
C ARG A 133 -3.25 -6.26 7.19
N ARG A 134 -2.36 -6.01 8.19
CA ARG A 134 -1.09 -6.74 8.28
C ARG A 134 -1.33 -8.23 8.52
N LEU A 135 -2.26 -8.58 9.41
CA LEU A 135 -2.64 -9.98 9.65
C LEU A 135 -3.27 -10.62 8.40
N TYR A 136 -4.19 -9.92 7.76
CA TYR A 136 -4.81 -10.37 6.50
C TYR A 136 -3.77 -10.62 5.40
N ARG A 137 -2.76 -9.75 5.28
CA ARG A 137 -1.65 -9.94 4.35
C ARG A 137 -0.97 -11.31 4.55
N TRP A 138 -0.70 -11.69 5.80
CA TRP A 138 -0.05 -12.95 6.09
C TRP A 138 -0.98 -14.17 5.97
N LEU A 139 -2.20 -14.07 6.47
CA LEU A 139 -3.14 -15.19 6.44
C LEU A 139 -3.67 -15.45 5.01
N TYR A 140 -4.07 -14.39 4.31
CA TYR A 140 -4.64 -14.54 2.98
C TYR A 140 -3.55 -14.59 1.90
N ASN A 141 -2.78 -13.54 1.73
CA ASN A 141 -1.77 -13.51 0.66
C ASN A 141 -0.60 -14.44 0.94
N GLY A 142 -0.14 -14.52 2.18
CA GLY A 142 0.96 -15.42 2.57
C GLY A 142 0.58 -16.89 2.45
N LEU A 143 -0.43 -17.34 3.18
CA LEU A 143 -0.80 -18.76 3.21
C LEU A 143 -1.62 -19.18 1.99
N HIS A 144 -2.64 -18.41 1.60
CA HIS A 144 -3.55 -18.82 0.53
C HIS A 144 -2.91 -18.69 -0.86
N SER A 145 -2.18 -17.62 -1.10
CA SER A 145 -1.53 -17.38 -2.40
C SER A 145 -0.05 -17.73 -2.42
N LEU A 146 0.52 -18.26 -1.33
CA LEU A 146 1.95 -18.51 -1.15
C LEU A 146 2.83 -17.31 -1.53
N ASP A 147 2.30 -16.11 -1.29
CA ASP A 147 3.01 -14.86 -1.49
C ASP A 147 3.92 -14.57 -0.28
N ILE A 148 4.85 -15.49 -0.05
CA ILE A 148 5.83 -15.43 1.03
C ILE A 148 7.11 -14.78 0.48
N PRO A 149 7.67 -13.78 1.16
CA PRO A 149 8.93 -13.18 0.76
C PRO A 149 10.03 -14.22 0.58
N GLY A 150 10.73 -14.15 -0.56
CA GLY A 150 11.76 -15.11 -0.91
C GLY A 150 11.26 -16.37 -1.63
N LEU A 151 9.99 -16.76 -1.54
CA LEU A 151 9.40 -17.83 -2.33
C LEU A 151 8.75 -17.28 -3.61
N ALA A 152 7.90 -16.25 -3.48
CA ALA A 152 7.14 -15.69 -4.59
C ALA A 152 8.03 -15.17 -5.74
N ASN A 153 9.23 -14.69 -5.42
CA ASN A 153 10.19 -14.17 -6.40
C ASN A 153 11.13 -15.24 -6.97
N ARG A 154 11.05 -16.49 -6.52
CA ARG A 154 11.91 -17.60 -6.97
C ARG A 154 11.12 -18.56 -7.83
N ARG A 155 10.96 -18.25 -9.08
CA ARG A 155 10.51 -19.23 -10.06
C ARG A 155 11.71 -20.02 -10.57
N PRO A 156 11.64 -21.37 -10.74
CA PRO A 156 10.47 -22.25 -10.67
C PRO A 156 10.12 -22.82 -9.27
N LEU A 157 10.81 -22.43 -8.20
CA LEU A 157 10.59 -23.00 -6.86
C LEU A 157 9.13 -22.80 -6.39
N TRP A 158 8.59 -21.62 -6.60
CA TRP A 158 7.19 -21.33 -6.27
C TRP A 158 6.22 -22.25 -7.04
N ASP A 159 6.47 -22.46 -8.34
CA ASP A 159 5.64 -23.32 -9.19
C ASP A 159 5.68 -24.78 -8.69
N ILE A 160 6.86 -25.29 -8.29
CA ILE A 160 7.02 -26.64 -7.74
C ILE A 160 6.23 -26.80 -6.42
N VAL A 161 6.35 -25.84 -5.51
CA VAL A 161 5.60 -25.87 -4.24
C VAL A 161 4.09 -25.87 -4.50
N MET A 162 3.60 -25.04 -5.42
CA MET A 162 2.20 -25.00 -5.80
C MET A 162 1.74 -26.34 -6.37
N LEU A 163 2.50 -26.93 -7.28
CA LEU A 163 2.15 -28.22 -7.88
C LEU A 163 2.09 -29.34 -6.83
N VAL A 164 3.04 -29.38 -5.91
CA VAL A 164 3.05 -30.38 -4.80
C VAL A 164 1.83 -30.24 -3.92
N LEU A 165 1.46 -29.02 -3.52
CA LEU A 165 0.28 -28.76 -2.70
C LEU A 165 -1.02 -29.11 -3.42
N LEU A 166 -1.13 -28.77 -4.73
CA LEU A 166 -2.28 -29.12 -5.55
C LEU A 166 -2.41 -30.63 -5.71
N LEU A 167 -1.31 -31.35 -5.93
CA LEU A 167 -1.31 -32.81 -6.02
C LEU A 167 -1.74 -33.46 -4.70
N ALA A 168 -1.23 -32.97 -3.56
CA ALA A 168 -1.65 -33.44 -2.25
C ALA A 168 -3.16 -33.22 -2.01
N GLY A 169 -3.68 -32.05 -2.35
CA GLY A 169 -5.10 -31.73 -2.29
C GLY A 169 -5.94 -32.64 -3.19
N PHE A 170 -5.47 -32.88 -4.42
CA PHE A 170 -6.13 -33.80 -5.35
C PHE A 170 -6.21 -35.24 -4.81
N ILE A 171 -5.10 -35.77 -4.28
CA ILE A 171 -5.06 -37.11 -3.69
C ILE A 171 -6.03 -37.20 -2.51
N THR A 172 -6.03 -36.23 -1.63
CA THR A 172 -6.91 -36.18 -0.44
C THR A 172 -8.38 -36.13 -0.88
N SER A 173 -8.73 -35.29 -1.82
CA SER A 173 -10.10 -35.16 -2.36
C SER A 173 -10.54 -36.46 -3.04
N SER A 174 -9.70 -37.05 -3.87
CA SER A 174 -9.99 -38.33 -4.56
C SER A 174 -10.20 -39.46 -3.58
N THR A 175 -9.39 -39.56 -2.53
CA THR A 175 -9.53 -40.55 -1.45
C THR A 175 -10.87 -40.35 -0.72
N GLY A 176 -11.25 -39.11 -0.41
CA GLY A 176 -12.53 -38.79 0.20
C GLY A 176 -13.72 -39.24 -0.63
N VAL A 177 -13.68 -39.00 -1.95
CA VAL A 177 -14.71 -39.44 -2.89
C VAL A 177 -14.82 -40.96 -2.92
N VAL A 178 -13.71 -41.68 -3.03
CA VAL A 178 -13.71 -43.16 -3.04
C VAL A 178 -14.30 -43.75 -1.74
N ILE A 179 -13.92 -43.20 -0.60
CA ILE A 179 -14.46 -43.64 0.69
C ILE A 179 -15.94 -43.34 0.79
N GLY A 180 -16.36 -42.15 0.40
CA GLY A 180 -17.76 -41.73 0.39
C GLY A 180 -18.65 -42.62 -0.51
N MET A 181 -18.17 -42.93 -1.71
CA MET A 181 -18.85 -43.85 -2.63
C MET A 181 -18.98 -45.24 -2.07
N LYS A 182 -17.89 -45.82 -1.53
CA LYS A 182 -17.92 -47.15 -0.89
C LYS A 182 -18.96 -47.21 0.24
N ARG A 183 -18.98 -46.19 1.09
CA ARG A 183 -19.95 -46.13 2.20
C ARG A 183 -21.38 -45.97 1.71
N ALA A 184 -21.66 -45.16 0.71
CA ALA A 184 -22.99 -44.99 0.13
C ALA A 184 -23.49 -46.25 -0.51
N LEU A 185 -22.66 -47.01 -1.24
CA LEU A 185 -23.00 -48.29 -1.83
C LEU A 185 -23.27 -49.37 -0.78
N SER A 186 -22.50 -49.40 0.29
CA SER A 186 -22.72 -50.37 1.38
C SER A 186 -24.02 -50.13 2.15
N LEU A 187 -24.49 -48.89 2.25
CA LEU A 187 -25.80 -48.58 2.85
C LEU A 187 -26.99 -48.97 1.98
N ARG A 188 -26.80 -49.03 0.66
CA ARG A 188 -27.85 -49.40 -0.31
C ARG A 188 -28.03 -50.92 -0.42
N SER A 189 -27.05 -51.69 0.08
CA SER A 189 -27.02 -53.15 0.04
C SER A 189 -27.64 -53.81 1.29
N LYS A 190 -28.12 -53.03 2.23
CA LYS A 190 -28.87 -53.47 3.41
C LYS A 190 -30.33 -53.06 3.24
#